data_9536c43f4e84bbd16955192a10da0aeb
#
_entry.id   9536c43f4e84bbd16955192a10da0aeb
#
_cell.length_a   1.000
_cell.length_b   1.000
_cell.length_c   1.000
_cell.angle_alpha   90.00
_cell.angle_beta   90.00
_cell.angle_gamma   90.00
#
_symmetry.space_group_name_H-M   'P 1'
#
loop_
_entity.id
_entity.type
_entity.pdbx_description
1 polymer ?
#
loop_
_entity_poly.entity_id
_entity_poly.type
_entity_poly.pdbx_seq_one_letter_code
_entity_poly.pdbx_strand_id
1 'polypeptide(L)'
;RVHSDHHALWIDPTNPNWMWNGNDGGLALSMDRGATWDVISNIPLGQFYQVVVSNEAPFYQVAGGLQDNGSWVGYARTKDGVIVNEHWRMVSFGDGFHCVFHPEKPHWVISESQGGNIVRTDMNTGIQENISPQARRGDGGPVKDLKYRFNWNTPIVLSPHDPNTVYVGAQVVFKSTDFGTTWSIISPDLTTNDPEKQKDAGGPVWVENTTAEFHCTIISLAESPVKPGVIWVGTDDGNLQVTWDGGASWTNLIR
;
A
#
# COMPACT_ATOMS: atom_id res chain seq x y z
N ARG A 1 -22.74 3.20 -5.96
CA ARG A 1 -22.45 1.96 -6.70
C ARG A 1 -22.01 0.91 -5.69
N VAL A 2 -22.57 -0.32 -5.75
CA VAL A 2 -22.15 -1.44 -4.91
C VAL A 2 -20.75 -1.87 -5.34
N HIS A 3 -19.89 -2.26 -4.37
CA HIS A 3 -18.56 -2.81 -4.65
C HIS A 3 -18.68 -4.12 -5.44
N SER A 4 -17.69 -4.42 -6.29
CA SER A 4 -17.73 -5.58 -7.17
C SER A 4 -17.56 -6.92 -6.47
N ASP A 5 -16.81 -6.93 -5.37
CA ASP A 5 -16.42 -8.16 -4.69
C ASP A 5 -17.45 -8.53 -3.62
N HIS A 6 -18.37 -9.39 -4.00
CA HIS A 6 -19.50 -9.81 -3.18
C HIS A 6 -19.18 -11.08 -2.39
N HIS A 7 -19.46 -11.08 -1.08
CA HIS A 7 -19.18 -12.21 -0.19
C HIS A 7 -20.42 -12.83 0.44
N ALA A 8 -21.51 -12.07 0.57
CA ALA A 8 -22.74 -12.55 1.17
C ALA A 8 -23.97 -11.97 0.49
N LEU A 9 -24.99 -12.80 0.33
CA LEU A 9 -26.31 -12.38 -0.11
C LEU A 9 -27.37 -13.05 0.79
N TRP A 10 -28.22 -12.22 1.38
CA TRP A 10 -29.38 -12.69 2.12
C TRP A 10 -30.65 -12.14 1.49
N ILE A 11 -31.66 -13.02 1.32
CA ILE A 11 -32.97 -12.67 0.78
C ILE A 11 -34.00 -12.95 1.87
N ASP A 12 -34.87 -11.98 2.16
CA ASP A 12 -35.92 -12.13 3.15
C ASP A 12 -36.86 -13.28 2.72
N PRO A 13 -37.01 -14.34 3.53
CA PRO A 13 -37.84 -15.48 3.20
C PRO A 13 -39.36 -15.16 3.15
N THR A 14 -39.77 -14.04 3.76
CA THR A 14 -41.16 -13.59 3.81
C THR A 14 -41.47 -12.52 2.76
N ASN A 15 -40.46 -11.79 2.32
CA ASN A 15 -40.59 -10.75 1.29
C ASN A 15 -39.38 -10.74 0.36
N PRO A 16 -39.38 -11.47 -0.75
CA PRO A 16 -38.22 -11.60 -1.64
C PRO A 16 -37.82 -10.30 -2.36
N ASN A 17 -38.55 -9.21 -2.18
CA ASN A 17 -38.09 -7.90 -2.65
C ASN A 17 -36.94 -7.35 -1.78
N TRP A 18 -36.84 -7.77 -0.53
CA TRP A 18 -35.81 -7.32 0.39
C TRP A 18 -34.59 -8.24 0.33
N MET A 19 -33.45 -7.64 0.00
CA MET A 19 -32.20 -8.35 -0.15
C MET A 19 -31.07 -7.54 0.50
N TRP A 20 -30.17 -8.23 1.22
CA TRP A 20 -28.95 -7.64 1.75
C TRP A 20 -27.75 -8.25 1.03
N ASN A 21 -26.81 -7.40 0.66
CA ASN A 21 -25.54 -7.79 0.08
C ASN A 21 -24.40 -7.30 0.97
N GLY A 22 -23.52 -8.23 1.38
CA GLY A 22 -22.24 -7.94 2.02
C GLY A 22 -21.12 -8.04 0.99
N ASN A 23 -20.29 -7.03 0.94
CA ASN A 23 -19.19 -6.93 -0.01
C ASN A 23 -18.01 -6.14 0.62
N ASP A 24 -16.88 -6.06 -0.07
CA ASP A 24 -15.68 -5.40 0.45
C ASP A 24 -15.84 -3.87 0.64
N GLY A 25 -16.86 -3.27 0.07
CA GLY A 25 -17.27 -1.89 0.34
C GLY A 25 -18.26 -1.73 1.50
N GLY A 26 -18.69 -2.84 2.16
CA GLY A 26 -19.62 -2.84 3.29
C GLY A 26 -20.95 -3.52 2.99
N LEU A 27 -22.07 -2.89 3.35
CA LEU A 27 -23.41 -3.41 3.17
C LEU A 27 -24.21 -2.62 2.14
N ALA A 28 -25.03 -3.32 1.38
CA ALA A 28 -26.03 -2.73 0.50
C ALA A 28 -27.40 -3.40 0.69
N LEU A 29 -28.46 -2.60 0.62
CA LEU A 29 -29.86 -3.04 0.72
C LEU A 29 -30.57 -2.84 -0.61
N SER A 30 -31.32 -3.83 -1.05
CA SER A 30 -32.32 -3.71 -2.11
C SER A 30 -33.70 -3.97 -1.55
N MET A 31 -34.70 -3.21 -2.01
CA MET A 31 -36.11 -3.40 -1.69
C MET A 31 -36.95 -3.75 -2.93
N ASP A 32 -36.29 -4.04 -4.05
CA ASP A 32 -36.92 -4.30 -5.37
C ASP A 32 -36.27 -5.45 -6.13
N ARG A 33 -35.84 -6.50 -5.41
CA ARG A 33 -35.21 -7.73 -5.95
C ARG A 33 -33.89 -7.46 -6.66
N GLY A 34 -33.12 -6.49 -6.21
CA GLY A 34 -31.80 -6.17 -6.77
C GLY A 34 -31.84 -5.26 -8.00
N ALA A 35 -33.00 -4.70 -8.37
CA ALA A 35 -33.06 -3.72 -9.44
C ALA A 35 -32.34 -2.42 -9.08
N THR A 36 -32.46 -2.00 -7.80
CA THR A 36 -31.70 -0.89 -7.22
C THR A 36 -31.07 -1.29 -5.90
N TRP A 37 -29.99 -0.60 -5.51
CA TRP A 37 -29.23 -0.87 -4.29
C TRP A 37 -28.87 0.43 -3.58
N ASP A 38 -29.21 0.50 -2.30
CA ASP A 38 -28.78 1.55 -1.39
C ASP A 38 -27.53 1.09 -0.61
N VAL A 39 -26.42 1.78 -0.78
CA VAL A 39 -25.20 1.50 -0.04
C VAL A 39 -25.27 2.13 1.34
N ILE A 40 -25.06 1.34 2.38
CA ILE A 40 -25.07 1.78 3.77
C ILE A 40 -23.73 2.42 4.10
N SER A 41 -23.65 3.74 4.04
CA SER A 41 -22.40 4.51 4.20
C SER A 41 -22.15 5.04 5.61
N ASN A 42 -23.02 4.73 6.58
CA ASN A 42 -22.93 5.24 7.95
C ASN A 42 -22.44 4.21 8.97
N ILE A 43 -21.87 3.11 8.51
CA ILE A 43 -21.21 2.13 9.37
C ILE A 43 -19.79 2.64 9.65
N PRO A 44 -19.41 2.96 10.91
CA PRO A 44 -18.11 3.53 11.23
C PRO A 44 -17.05 2.43 11.37
N LEU A 45 -16.82 1.68 10.29
CA LEU A 45 -15.85 0.59 10.24
C LEU A 45 -14.90 0.79 9.06
N GLY A 46 -13.63 0.47 9.29
CA GLY A 46 -12.60 0.39 8.25
C GLY A 46 -11.50 -0.56 8.70
N GLN A 47 -11.09 -1.46 7.82
CA GLN A 47 -10.01 -2.41 8.09
C GLN A 47 -8.71 -1.88 7.50
N PHE A 48 -7.88 -1.27 8.34
CA PHE A 48 -6.57 -0.80 7.94
C PHE A 48 -5.54 -1.92 7.99
N TYR A 49 -4.70 -2.03 6.97
CA TYR A 49 -3.50 -2.86 7.00
C TYR A 49 -2.43 -2.26 7.90
N GLN A 50 -2.22 -0.95 7.79
CA GLN A 50 -1.26 -0.20 8.60
C GLN A 50 -1.80 1.20 8.89
N VAL A 51 -1.36 1.77 10.01
CA VAL A 51 -1.73 3.12 10.43
C VAL A 51 -0.47 3.88 10.82
N VAL A 52 -0.34 5.10 10.33
CA VAL A 52 0.70 6.05 10.70
C VAL A 52 0.10 7.36 11.15
N VAL A 53 0.85 8.13 11.91
CA VAL A 53 0.44 9.44 12.42
C VAL A 53 1.43 10.53 11.99
N SER A 54 0.91 11.75 11.79
CA SER A 54 1.75 12.91 11.55
C SER A 54 2.33 13.47 12.86
N ASN A 55 3.38 14.29 12.75
CA ASN A 55 4.03 14.93 13.89
C ASN A 55 3.35 16.24 14.35
N GLU A 56 2.16 16.53 13.85
CA GLU A 56 1.43 17.76 14.20
C GLU A 56 0.92 17.72 15.63
N ALA A 57 0.95 18.84 16.30
CA ALA A 57 0.41 19.00 17.65
C ALA A 57 -0.44 20.27 17.75
N PRO A 58 -1.57 20.26 18.46
CA PRO A 58 -2.17 19.15 19.21
C PRO A 58 -3.10 18.26 18.38
N PHE A 59 -3.34 18.59 17.13
CA PHE A 59 -4.26 17.88 16.22
C PHE A 59 -3.47 17.22 15.10
N TYR A 60 -3.01 16.01 15.36
CA TYR A 60 -2.30 15.21 14.37
C TYR A 60 -3.28 14.54 13.40
N GLN A 61 -2.75 14.17 12.24
CA GLN A 61 -3.47 13.38 11.25
C GLN A 61 -3.09 11.90 11.37
N VAL A 62 -4.00 11.06 10.90
CA VAL A 62 -3.86 9.60 10.80
C VAL A 62 -3.96 9.24 9.33
N ALA A 63 -3.08 8.39 8.85
CA ALA A 63 -3.15 7.84 7.51
C ALA A 63 -3.00 6.32 7.53
N GLY A 64 -3.59 5.67 6.53
CA GLY A 64 -3.44 4.23 6.34
C GLY A 64 -4.17 3.74 5.10
N GLY A 65 -3.77 2.56 4.66
CA GLY A 65 -4.33 1.86 3.52
C GLY A 65 -5.27 0.74 3.95
N LEU A 66 -6.32 0.54 3.17
CA LEU A 66 -7.33 -0.50 3.33
C LEU A 66 -7.35 -1.36 2.07
N GLN A 67 -7.53 -2.67 2.24
CA GLN A 67 -7.78 -3.54 1.11
C GLN A 67 -9.05 -3.09 0.41
N ASP A 68 -9.01 -3.05 -0.95
CA ASP A 68 -10.11 -2.69 -1.85
C ASP A 68 -10.65 -1.25 -1.71
N ASN A 69 -10.26 -0.54 -0.67
CA ASN A 69 -10.86 0.75 -0.31
C ASN A 69 -9.86 1.91 -0.28
N GLY A 70 -8.69 1.76 -0.91
CA GLY A 70 -7.69 2.80 -1.08
C GLY A 70 -6.95 3.20 0.20
N SER A 71 -6.23 4.31 0.14
CA SER A 71 -5.56 4.90 1.31
C SER A 71 -6.19 6.22 1.68
N TRP A 72 -6.32 6.47 2.98
CA TRP A 72 -7.03 7.61 3.52
C TRP A 72 -6.19 8.37 4.54
N VAL A 73 -6.45 9.68 4.60
CA VAL A 73 -5.91 10.59 5.61
C VAL A 73 -7.07 11.28 6.31
N GLY A 74 -7.05 11.30 7.64
CA GLY A 74 -8.05 11.96 8.45
C GLY A 74 -7.47 12.55 9.73
N TYR A 75 -8.25 13.37 10.42
CA TYR A 75 -7.85 13.95 11.70
C TYR A 75 -8.09 12.98 12.85
N ALA A 76 -7.14 12.89 13.80
CA ALA A 76 -7.33 12.16 15.05
C ALA A 76 -8.31 12.87 16.00
N ARG A 77 -8.47 14.18 15.85
CA ARG A 77 -9.41 15.02 16.58
C ARG A 77 -9.87 16.20 15.75
N THR A 78 -11.06 16.68 16.01
CA THR A 78 -11.60 17.91 15.44
C THR A 78 -12.01 18.89 16.53
N LYS A 79 -12.09 20.17 16.21
CA LYS A 79 -12.57 21.19 17.14
C LYS A 79 -14.06 21.02 17.48
N ASP A 80 -14.80 20.39 16.59
CA ASP A 80 -16.25 20.16 16.73
C ASP A 80 -16.58 18.95 17.62
N GLY A 81 -15.54 18.25 18.11
CA GLY A 81 -15.68 17.11 19.03
C GLY A 81 -16.19 15.82 18.37
N VAL A 82 -16.43 15.83 17.06
CA VAL A 82 -16.86 14.66 16.28
C VAL A 82 -15.98 14.48 15.05
N ILE A 83 -15.79 13.24 14.60
CA ILE A 83 -15.15 12.89 13.34
C ILE A 83 -16.24 12.32 12.43
N VAL A 84 -16.38 12.89 11.24
CA VAL A 84 -17.33 12.51 10.21
C VAL A 84 -16.61 12.23 8.91
N ASN A 85 -17.31 11.67 7.91
CA ASN A 85 -16.70 11.26 6.64
C ASN A 85 -15.96 12.40 5.91
N GLU A 86 -16.44 13.63 6.03
CA GLU A 86 -15.83 14.81 5.42
C GLU A 86 -14.45 15.16 5.98
N HIS A 87 -14.10 14.60 7.13
CA HIS A 87 -12.76 14.75 7.74
C HIS A 87 -11.73 13.77 7.16
N TRP A 88 -12.17 12.85 6.31
CA TRP A 88 -11.32 11.88 5.65
C TRP A 88 -11.17 12.22 4.17
N ARG A 89 -9.95 12.12 3.67
CA ARG A 89 -9.61 12.31 2.26
C ARG A 89 -8.88 11.09 1.73
N MET A 90 -9.35 10.56 0.61
CA MET A 90 -8.65 9.50 -0.12
C MET A 90 -7.41 10.06 -0.79
N VAL A 91 -6.27 9.38 -0.62
CA VAL A 91 -4.96 9.77 -1.18
C VAL A 91 -4.42 8.79 -2.20
N SER A 92 -4.99 7.60 -2.31
CA SER A 92 -4.75 6.66 -3.41
C SER A 92 -5.92 5.69 -3.58
N PHE A 93 -5.99 5.03 -4.74
CA PHE A 93 -6.98 4.01 -5.08
C PHE A 93 -6.37 2.60 -5.02
N GLY A 94 -7.23 1.59 -5.16
CA GLY A 94 -6.88 0.17 -5.17
C GLY A 94 -6.75 -0.39 -3.76
N ASP A 95 -5.96 -1.44 -3.60
CA ASP A 95 -5.57 -1.94 -2.29
C ASP A 95 -4.55 -1.00 -1.69
N GLY A 96 -4.94 -0.29 -0.64
CA GLY A 96 -4.04 0.62 0.06
C GLY A 96 -3.23 -0.10 1.11
N PHE A 97 -1.94 0.25 1.26
CA PHE A 97 -1.05 -0.37 2.22
C PHE A 97 -0.28 0.68 3.02
N HIS A 98 0.97 0.92 2.65
CA HIS A 98 1.84 1.84 3.37
C HIS A 98 1.45 3.30 3.12
N CYS A 99 1.45 4.07 4.21
CA CYS A 99 1.41 5.52 4.16
C CYS A 99 2.59 6.10 4.94
N VAL A 100 3.09 7.27 4.52
CA VAL A 100 4.18 7.98 5.18
C VAL A 100 3.90 9.47 5.14
N PHE A 101 3.88 10.13 6.32
CA PHE A 101 3.88 11.59 6.40
C PHE A 101 5.30 12.13 6.35
N HIS A 102 5.49 13.25 5.65
CA HIS A 102 6.74 14.00 5.77
C HIS A 102 6.83 14.61 7.18
N PRO A 103 7.89 14.34 7.96
CA PRO A 103 7.91 14.67 9.39
C PRO A 103 7.92 16.17 9.69
N GLU A 104 8.43 16.99 8.77
CA GLU A 104 8.51 18.46 8.90
C GLU A 104 7.46 19.19 8.04
N LYS A 105 6.86 18.51 7.06
CA LYS A 105 5.86 19.04 6.14
C LYS A 105 4.66 18.08 6.10
N PRO A 106 3.86 18.00 7.18
CA PRO A 106 2.84 16.96 7.35
C PRO A 106 1.72 17.00 6.30
N HIS A 107 1.64 18.07 5.50
CA HIS A 107 0.76 18.13 4.33
C HIS A 107 1.25 17.27 3.15
N TRP A 108 2.49 16.80 3.16
CA TRP A 108 2.99 15.84 2.18
C TRP A 108 2.83 14.41 2.70
N VAL A 109 2.10 13.61 1.93
CA VAL A 109 1.83 12.19 2.24
C VAL A 109 2.24 11.34 1.05
N ILE A 110 3.01 10.29 1.30
CA ILE A 110 3.24 9.21 0.35
C ILE A 110 2.28 8.08 0.71
N SER A 111 1.62 7.50 -0.28
CA SER A 111 0.78 6.30 -0.15
C SER A 111 1.14 5.29 -1.22
N GLU A 112 1.04 4.02 -0.87
CA GLU A 112 1.30 2.91 -1.77
C GLU A 112 0.03 2.12 -2.00
N SER A 113 -0.18 1.69 -3.22
CA SER A 113 -1.13 0.66 -3.59
C SER A 113 -0.43 -0.48 -4.33
N GLN A 114 -1.12 -1.58 -4.50
CA GLN A 114 -0.56 -2.86 -4.94
C GLN A 114 0.53 -2.75 -6.01
N GLY A 115 1.62 -3.50 -5.77
CA GLY A 115 2.71 -3.65 -6.75
C GLY A 115 3.59 -2.41 -6.92
N GLY A 116 3.78 -1.64 -5.85
CA GLY A 116 4.68 -0.50 -5.86
C GLY A 116 4.15 0.71 -6.64
N ASN A 117 2.84 0.84 -6.73
CA ASN A 117 2.22 2.03 -7.27
C ASN A 117 2.18 3.11 -6.19
N ILE A 118 3.11 4.05 -6.24
CA ILE A 118 3.39 5.01 -5.18
C ILE A 118 2.99 6.41 -5.62
N VAL A 119 2.17 7.04 -4.79
CA VAL A 119 1.64 8.40 -5.02
C VAL A 119 2.08 9.32 -3.89
N ARG A 120 2.53 10.51 -4.22
CA ARG A 120 2.73 11.62 -3.29
C ARG A 120 1.57 12.61 -3.43
N THR A 121 0.93 12.90 -2.32
CA THR A 121 -0.21 13.84 -2.26
C THR A 121 0.16 15.08 -1.46
N ASP A 122 -0.06 16.26 -2.02
CA ASP A 122 -0.08 17.50 -1.26
C ASP A 122 -1.49 17.74 -0.71
N MET A 123 -1.66 17.59 0.59
CA MET A 123 -2.95 17.73 1.27
C MET A 123 -3.51 19.17 1.23
N ASN A 124 -2.66 20.19 1.03
CA ASN A 124 -3.10 21.58 0.93
C ASN A 124 -3.76 21.87 -0.42
N THR A 125 -3.19 21.34 -1.50
CA THR A 125 -3.67 21.60 -2.87
C THR A 125 -4.53 20.46 -3.43
N GLY A 126 -4.38 19.24 -2.88
CA GLY A 126 -4.98 18.02 -3.41
C GLY A 126 -4.26 17.47 -4.65
N ILE A 127 -3.12 18.02 -5.03
CA ILE A 127 -2.33 17.54 -6.17
C ILE A 127 -1.71 16.19 -5.80
N GLN A 128 -1.86 15.25 -6.71
CA GLN A 128 -1.29 13.91 -6.62
C GLN A 128 -0.27 13.70 -7.74
N GLU A 129 0.89 13.15 -7.38
CA GLU A 129 1.98 12.84 -8.31
C GLU A 129 2.35 11.38 -8.17
N ASN A 130 2.42 10.65 -9.29
CA ASN A 130 3.01 9.32 -9.29
C ASN A 130 4.52 9.46 -9.15
N ILE A 131 5.06 8.88 -8.07
CA ILE A 131 6.48 8.90 -7.74
C ILE A 131 7.09 7.51 -7.71
N SER A 132 6.42 6.50 -8.28
CA SER A 132 6.95 5.14 -8.34
C SER A 132 8.34 5.13 -8.97
N PRO A 133 9.31 4.36 -8.44
CA PRO A 133 10.67 4.28 -9.00
C PRO A 133 10.70 3.83 -10.46
N GLN A 134 9.67 3.13 -10.88
CA GLN A 134 9.45 2.72 -12.26
C GLN A 134 7.96 2.75 -12.57
N ALA A 135 7.63 3.19 -13.79
CA ALA A 135 6.27 3.07 -14.28
C ALA A 135 5.83 1.58 -14.21
N ARG A 136 4.71 1.34 -13.54
CA ARG A 136 4.14 0.00 -13.42
C ARG A 136 3.82 -0.53 -14.81
N ARG A 137 4.22 -1.76 -15.07
CA ARG A 137 3.72 -2.52 -16.21
C ARG A 137 2.29 -2.93 -15.90
N GLY A 138 1.40 -2.81 -16.87
CA GLY A 138 0.02 -3.27 -16.72
C GLY A 138 -0.08 -4.73 -16.29
N ASP A 139 -1.17 -5.09 -15.64
CA ASP A 139 -1.44 -6.45 -15.20
C ASP A 139 -1.40 -7.45 -16.37
N GLY A 140 -1.04 -8.69 -16.08
CA GLY A 140 -1.05 -9.81 -17.01
C GLY A 140 0.23 -10.08 -17.78
N GLY A 141 1.29 -9.28 -17.59
CA GLY A 141 2.60 -9.59 -18.17
C GLY A 141 3.39 -10.61 -17.35
N PRO A 142 4.22 -11.47 -18.00
CA PRO A 142 5.05 -12.44 -17.28
C PRO A 142 5.97 -11.77 -16.26
N VAL A 143 6.02 -12.30 -15.04
CA VAL A 143 6.83 -11.77 -13.94
C VAL A 143 8.32 -11.74 -14.29
N LYS A 144 8.82 -12.77 -14.97
CA LYS A 144 10.21 -12.89 -15.43
C LYS A 144 10.67 -11.77 -16.37
N ASP A 145 9.72 -11.10 -17.03
CA ASP A 145 10.01 -10.02 -18.00
C ASP A 145 10.00 -8.64 -17.33
N LEU A 146 9.68 -8.57 -16.05
CA LEU A 146 9.67 -7.32 -15.28
C LEU A 146 11.11 -6.92 -14.93
N LYS A 147 11.46 -5.68 -15.21
CA LYS A 147 12.75 -5.11 -14.78
C LYS A 147 12.86 -5.09 -13.25
N TYR A 148 11.75 -4.73 -12.56
CA TYR A 148 11.67 -4.74 -11.11
C TYR A 148 10.38 -5.45 -10.68
N ARG A 149 10.52 -6.30 -9.66
CA ARG A 149 9.43 -7.05 -9.06
C ARG A 149 9.06 -6.37 -7.75
N PHE A 150 7.91 -5.73 -7.71
CA PHE A 150 7.33 -5.17 -6.50
C PHE A 150 6.35 -6.16 -5.91
N ASN A 151 6.38 -6.36 -4.59
CA ASN A 151 5.37 -7.12 -3.89
C ASN A 151 4.03 -6.38 -3.95
N TRP A 152 2.92 -7.10 -3.78
CA TRP A 152 1.62 -6.49 -3.63
C TRP A 152 1.62 -5.43 -2.53
N ASN A 153 2.11 -5.79 -1.35
CA ASN A 153 2.36 -4.86 -0.25
C ASN A 153 3.84 -4.43 -0.27
N THR A 154 4.16 -3.46 -1.09
CA THR A 154 5.52 -2.94 -1.26
C THR A 154 5.96 -2.12 -0.04
N PRO A 155 7.06 -2.47 0.64
CA PRO A 155 7.49 -1.72 1.81
C PRO A 155 8.04 -0.34 1.43
N ILE A 156 7.53 0.69 2.12
CA ILE A 156 8.03 2.06 2.08
C ILE A 156 8.46 2.45 3.49
N VAL A 157 9.68 2.99 3.62
CA VAL A 157 10.25 3.39 4.90
C VAL A 157 10.85 4.78 4.80
N LEU A 158 10.47 5.66 5.72
CA LEU A 158 11.12 6.95 5.93
C LEU A 158 12.37 6.74 6.78
N SER A 159 13.47 7.40 6.40
CA SER A 159 14.67 7.41 7.23
C SER A 159 14.41 8.13 8.56
N PRO A 160 14.83 7.56 9.69
CA PRO A 160 14.76 8.26 10.97
C PRO A 160 15.84 9.35 11.13
N HIS A 161 16.75 9.49 10.16
CA HIS A 161 17.90 10.41 10.21
C HIS A 161 17.76 11.60 9.28
N ASP A 162 16.93 11.51 8.23
CA ASP A 162 16.72 12.57 7.25
C ASP A 162 15.26 12.57 6.78
N PRO A 163 14.52 13.68 6.97
CA PRO A 163 13.09 13.77 6.66
C PRO A 163 12.76 13.62 5.18
N ASN A 164 13.72 13.82 4.28
CA ASN A 164 13.53 13.69 2.83
C ASN A 164 13.96 12.33 2.29
N THR A 165 14.63 11.51 3.10
CA THR A 165 15.10 10.19 2.66
C THR A 165 14.04 9.13 2.84
N VAL A 166 13.67 8.47 1.72
CA VAL A 166 12.68 7.38 1.65
C VAL A 166 13.31 6.18 0.96
N TYR A 167 13.01 5.00 1.47
CA TYR A 167 13.41 3.72 0.89
C TYR A 167 12.18 2.95 0.41
N VAL A 168 12.33 2.23 -0.71
CA VAL A 168 11.29 1.35 -1.27
C VAL A 168 11.93 0.03 -1.66
N GLY A 169 11.25 -1.08 -1.34
CA GLY A 169 11.70 -2.43 -1.68
C GLY A 169 11.02 -2.99 -2.92
N ALA A 170 11.82 -3.43 -3.90
CA ALA A 170 11.39 -4.33 -4.98
C ALA A 170 12.14 -5.68 -4.79
N GLN A 171 12.85 -6.22 -5.80
CA GLN A 171 13.95 -7.18 -5.55
C GLN A 171 15.25 -6.45 -5.19
N VAL A 172 15.30 -5.15 -5.43
CA VAL A 172 16.37 -4.23 -5.05
C VAL A 172 15.83 -3.15 -4.12
N VAL A 173 16.70 -2.46 -3.41
CA VAL A 173 16.33 -1.30 -2.60
C VAL A 173 16.51 -0.03 -3.40
N PHE A 174 15.44 0.75 -3.54
CA PHE A 174 15.47 2.11 -4.03
C PHE A 174 15.61 3.09 -2.88
N LYS A 175 16.39 4.15 -3.08
CA LYS A 175 16.56 5.27 -2.16
C LYS A 175 16.26 6.58 -2.89
N SER A 176 15.44 7.41 -2.27
CA SER A 176 15.24 8.82 -2.60
C SER A 176 15.82 9.69 -1.47
N THR A 177 16.33 10.87 -1.80
CA THR A 177 16.75 11.91 -0.85
C THR A 177 15.98 13.22 -1.03
N ASP A 178 14.91 13.19 -1.80
CA ASP A 178 14.04 14.32 -2.15
C ASP A 178 12.55 13.97 -2.03
N PHE A 179 12.24 13.10 -1.06
CA PHE A 179 10.88 12.65 -0.74
C PHE A 179 10.15 12.05 -1.94
N GLY A 180 10.86 11.21 -2.71
CA GLY A 180 10.32 10.43 -3.81
C GLY A 180 10.37 11.10 -5.19
N THR A 181 10.95 12.29 -5.34
CA THR A 181 11.04 12.95 -6.64
C THR A 181 12.02 12.23 -7.57
N THR A 182 13.16 11.78 -7.04
CA THR A 182 14.14 10.99 -7.76
C THR A 182 14.55 9.75 -6.97
N TRP A 183 14.98 8.70 -7.69
CA TRP A 183 15.34 7.42 -7.10
C TRP A 183 16.69 6.92 -7.58
N SER A 184 17.46 6.35 -6.68
CA SER A 184 18.69 5.60 -6.95
C SER A 184 18.58 4.18 -6.41
N ILE A 185 19.21 3.22 -7.08
CA ILE A 185 19.32 1.84 -6.58
C ILE A 185 20.55 1.75 -5.70
N ILE A 186 20.39 1.21 -4.49
CA ILE A 186 21.45 1.06 -3.50
C ILE A 186 21.74 -0.40 -3.14
N SER A 187 21.24 -1.37 -3.90
CA SER A 187 21.51 -2.79 -3.67
C SER A 187 21.58 -3.57 -4.99
N PRO A 188 22.24 -4.74 -5.01
CA PRO A 188 21.96 -5.78 -6.00
C PRO A 188 20.55 -6.36 -5.80
N ASP A 189 20.17 -7.40 -6.57
CA ASP A 189 19.03 -8.27 -6.24
C ASP A 189 19.32 -8.96 -4.90
N LEU A 190 18.48 -8.72 -3.89
CA LEU A 190 18.65 -9.24 -2.53
C LEU A 190 17.87 -10.54 -2.28
N THR A 191 17.12 -10.99 -3.28
CA THR A 191 16.29 -12.20 -3.24
C THR A 191 17.10 -13.43 -3.64
N THR A 192 16.48 -14.61 -3.63
CA THR A 192 17.09 -15.81 -4.22
C THR A 192 17.09 -15.78 -5.74
N ASN A 193 16.23 -14.93 -6.32
CA ASN A 193 15.99 -14.79 -7.75
C ASN A 193 15.71 -16.13 -8.45
N ASP A 194 14.95 -17.01 -7.78
CA ASP A 194 14.61 -18.34 -8.29
C ASP A 194 13.65 -18.22 -9.49
N PRO A 195 14.08 -18.66 -10.70
CA PRO A 195 13.24 -18.56 -11.90
C PRO A 195 11.98 -19.44 -11.83
N GLU A 196 12.00 -20.51 -11.04
CA GLU A 196 10.82 -21.38 -10.84
C GLU A 196 9.71 -20.66 -10.08
N LYS A 197 10.08 -19.71 -9.21
CA LYS A 197 9.16 -18.88 -8.43
C LYS A 197 8.64 -17.66 -9.21
N GLN A 198 9.20 -17.39 -10.38
CA GLN A 198 8.82 -16.26 -11.24
C GLN A 198 8.02 -16.70 -12.47
N LYS A 199 7.53 -17.93 -12.48
CA LYS A 199 6.59 -18.42 -13.50
C LYS A 199 5.24 -17.76 -13.31
N ASP A 200 4.48 -17.70 -14.42
CA ASP A 200 3.10 -17.21 -14.37
C ASP A 200 2.28 -18.02 -13.40
N ALA A 201 1.53 -17.32 -12.55
CA ALA A 201 0.55 -17.91 -11.64
C ALA A 201 -0.80 -18.14 -12.35
N GLY A 202 -1.75 -18.78 -11.67
CA GLY A 202 -3.10 -19.05 -12.15
C GLY A 202 -3.24 -20.46 -12.70
N GLY A 203 -2.79 -20.76 -13.85
CA GLY A 203 -2.90 -22.09 -14.46
C GLY A 203 -3.39 -22.06 -15.92
N PRO A 204 -3.82 -23.20 -16.47
CA PRO A 204 -4.08 -23.32 -17.91
C PRO A 204 -5.31 -22.55 -18.41
N VAL A 205 -6.21 -22.15 -17.50
CA VAL A 205 -7.47 -21.46 -17.87
C VAL A 205 -7.28 -19.94 -17.86
N TRP A 206 -6.56 -19.41 -16.86
CA TRP A 206 -6.34 -17.99 -16.70
C TRP A 206 -4.98 -17.72 -16.03
N VAL A 207 -4.24 -16.76 -16.56
CA VAL A 207 -2.96 -16.33 -15.99
C VAL A 207 -3.23 -15.19 -15.01
N GLU A 208 -2.73 -15.33 -13.78
CA GLU A 208 -2.87 -14.33 -12.70
C GLU A 208 -1.52 -13.71 -12.38
N ASN A 209 -1.27 -12.53 -12.92
CA ASN A 209 -0.06 -11.73 -12.66
C ASN A 209 -0.48 -10.35 -12.15
N THR A 210 -1.17 -10.32 -11.00
CA THR A 210 -1.78 -9.12 -10.42
C THR A 210 -0.88 -8.42 -9.41
N THR A 211 0.31 -8.95 -9.14
CA THR A 211 1.31 -8.63 -8.12
C THR A 211 1.15 -9.33 -6.78
N ALA A 212 -0.04 -9.84 -6.45
CA ALA A 212 -0.26 -10.65 -5.25
C ALA A 212 0.50 -11.99 -5.30
N GLU A 213 0.68 -12.53 -6.50
CA GLU A 213 1.37 -13.79 -6.78
C GLU A 213 2.88 -13.62 -6.96
N PHE A 214 3.38 -12.38 -7.01
CA PHE A 214 4.79 -12.11 -7.24
C PHE A 214 5.64 -12.64 -6.10
N HIS A 215 6.72 -13.31 -6.48
CA HIS A 215 7.70 -13.90 -5.57
C HIS A 215 9.11 -13.37 -5.89
N CYS A 216 10.06 -13.61 -4.98
CA CYS A 216 11.41 -13.03 -5.02
C CYS A 216 11.33 -11.50 -4.95
N THR A 217 10.67 -11.01 -3.91
CA THR A 217 10.45 -9.58 -3.63
C THR A 217 10.84 -9.25 -2.18
N ILE A 218 11.16 -7.99 -1.94
CA ILE A 218 11.35 -7.47 -0.59
C ILE A 218 9.98 -7.20 0.03
N ILE A 219 9.71 -7.77 1.21
CA ILE A 219 8.46 -7.60 1.96
C ILE A 219 8.65 -6.86 3.28
N SER A 220 9.90 -6.68 3.70
CA SER A 220 10.22 -5.96 4.93
C SER A 220 11.51 -5.16 4.76
N LEU A 221 11.50 -3.93 5.23
CA LEU A 221 12.63 -3.02 5.15
C LEU A 221 12.64 -2.11 6.38
N ALA A 222 13.83 -1.87 6.95
CA ALA A 222 13.97 -0.95 8.07
C ALA A 222 15.38 -0.35 8.10
N GLU A 223 15.49 0.96 8.27
CA GLU A 223 16.75 1.61 8.65
C GLU A 223 16.86 1.67 10.16
N SER A 224 18.06 1.42 10.70
CA SER A 224 18.33 1.51 12.13
C SER A 224 18.11 2.94 12.65
N PRO A 225 17.32 3.14 13.70
CA PRO A 225 17.14 4.48 14.27
C PRO A 225 18.38 4.97 15.05
N VAL A 226 19.34 4.07 15.32
CA VAL A 226 20.55 4.39 16.10
C VAL A 226 21.73 4.77 15.20
N LYS A 227 21.82 4.13 14.02
CA LYS A 227 22.96 4.31 13.13
C LYS A 227 22.52 4.51 11.68
N PRO A 228 22.77 5.69 11.08
CA PRO A 228 22.44 5.95 9.68
C PRO A 228 23.11 4.96 8.75
N GLY A 229 22.40 4.56 7.70
CA GLY A 229 22.90 3.67 6.66
C GLY A 229 23.01 2.19 7.07
N VAL A 230 22.58 1.82 8.26
CA VAL A 230 22.35 0.41 8.62
C VAL A 230 20.93 0.05 8.25
N ILE A 231 20.78 -0.77 7.20
CA ILE A 231 19.47 -1.10 6.62
C ILE A 231 19.31 -2.62 6.62
N TRP A 232 18.15 -3.07 7.11
CA TRP A 232 17.73 -4.46 7.15
C TRP A 232 16.64 -4.71 6.12
N VAL A 233 16.74 -5.85 5.45
CA VAL A 233 15.79 -6.26 4.41
C VAL A 233 15.44 -7.74 4.59
N GLY A 234 14.13 -8.03 4.61
CA GLY A 234 13.58 -9.38 4.55
C GLY A 234 12.87 -9.61 3.22
N THR A 235 13.06 -10.78 2.62
CA THR A 235 12.42 -11.17 1.36
C THR A 235 11.41 -12.29 1.56
N ASP A 236 10.41 -12.37 0.69
CA ASP A 236 9.37 -13.41 0.71
C ASP A 236 9.92 -14.82 0.43
N ASP A 237 11.08 -14.91 -0.18
CA ASP A 237 11.79 -16.17 -0.48
C ASP A 237 12.84 -16.55 0.56
N GLY A 238 12.83 -15.88 1.73
CA GLY A 238 13.51 -16.30 2.95
C GLY A 238 14.89 -15.70 3.20
N ASN A 239 15.35 -14.73 2.42
CA ASN A 239 16.60 -14.02 2.72
C ASN A 239 16.40 -12.96 3.81
N LEU A 240 17.40 -12.82 4.68
CA LEU A 240 17.59 -11.70 5.60
C LEU A 240 18.92 -11.01 5.26
N GLN A 241 18.83 -9.82 4.71
CA GLN A 241 19.98 -9.04 4.23
C GLN A 241 20.22 -7.81 5.11
N VAL A 242 21.48 -7.44 5.26
CA VAL A 242 21.86 -6.22 5.97
C VAL A 242 22.97 -5.49 5.23
N THR A 243 22.89 -4.17 5.21
CA THR A 243 24.00 -3.28 4.89
C THR A 243 24.42 -2.48 6.13
N TRP A 244 25.72 -2.23 6.28
CA TRP A 244 26.29 -1.44 7.37
C TRP A 244 26.83 -0.08 6.89
N ASP A 245 26.79 0.16 5.58
CA ASP A 245 27.48 1.23 4.86
C ASP A 245 26.59 1.96 3.84
N GLY A 246 25.28 1.97 4.08
CA GLY A 246 24.31 2.71 3.27
C GLY A 246 24.04 2.09 1.90
N GLY A 247 24.30 0.79 1.74
CA GLY A 247 24.05 0.05 0.51
C GLY A 247 25.29 -0.21 -0.35
N ALA A 248 26.49 0.22 0.08
CA ALA A 248 27.72 -0.06 -0.67
C ALA A 248 28.07 -1.56 -0.68
N SER A 249 27.72 -2.27 0.41
CA SER A 249 27.82 -3.72 0.50
C SER A 249 26.63 -4.33 1.24
N TRP A 250 26.30 -5.58 0.91
CA TRP A 250 25.18 -6.32 1.51
C TRP A 250 25.63 -7.70 1.97
N THR A 251 25.12 -8.13 3.10
CA THR A 251 25.41 -9.46 3.69
C THR A 251 24.11 -10.20 3.92
N ASN A 252 24.00 -11.40 3.33
CA ASN A 252 22.92 -12.33 3.66
C ASN A 252 23.26 -13.04 4.96
N LEU A 253 22.37 -12.98 5.95
CA LEU A 253 22.54 -13.59 7.27
C LEU A 253 21.93 -14.99 7.36
N ILE A 254 21.11 -15.38 6.39
CA ILE A 254 20.55 -16.73 6.30
C ILE A 254 21.52 -17.59 5.47
N ARG A 255 21.92 -18.71 6.04
CA ARG A 255 22.83 -19.70 5.44
C ARG A 255 22.04 -20.89 4.92
#